data_b3654c56a20fbcff08485b24121b1ea1
#
_entry.id   b3654c56a20fbcff08485b24121b1ea1
#
_cell.length_a   1.000
_cell.length_b   1.000
_cell.length_c   1.000
_cell.angle_alpha   90.00
_cell.angle_beta   90.00
_cell.angle_gamma   90.00
#
_symmetry.space_group_name_H-M   'P 1'
#
loop_
_entity.id
_entity.type
_entity.pdbx_description
1 polymer ?
#
loop_
_entity_poly.entity_id
_entity_poly.type
_entity_poly.pdbx_seq_one_letter_code
_entity_poly.pdbx_strand_id
1 'polypeptide(L)'
;DVYLGQHVLPMLPAGVVGTHPGPFMSQSFSAQITVWGKGTHGSMPDKGVDPILLASNIVTRLHTVVSREIDAKDTAVLTVGAIHSGVKANVIPETAELLVDTRAYTREVSDRLRSAIIRIVEGECAAAGSPREPEITFYDEYPLTHNDPAVTTRVRGAFDAHFGDEAVDLGQITASEDFSIIPDALGVPYTYWGLGGFADWENAPGNHSPSFAPDLQPTLDRAAEAMIVAAAAWLVDGAA
;
A
#
# COMPACT_ATOMS: atom_id res chain seq x y z
N ASP A 1 -7.85 15.10 22.50
CA ASP A 1 -8.39 15.86 21.37
C ASP A 1 -8.35 15.00 20.11
N VAL A 2 -8.27 15.57 18.92
CA VAL A 2 -8.39 14.86 17.64
C VAL A 2 -7.30 15.30 16.67
N TYR A 3 -6.88 14.40 15.76
CA TYR A 3 -5.97 14.71 14.67
C TYR A 3 -6.71 14.60 13.32
N LEU A 4 -6.62 15.64 12.49
CA LEU A 4 -7.39 15.78 11.27
C LEU A 4 -6.45 15.97 10.07
N GLY A 5 -6.74 15.32 8.94
CA GLY A 5 -5.97 15.48 7.72
C GLY A 5 -6.74 15.14 6.45
N GLN A 6 -6.21 15.62 5.32
CA GLN A 6 -6.79 15.37 4.01
C GLN A 6 -5.71 15.14 2.95
N HIS A 7 -6.09 14.43 1.90
CA HIS A 7 -5.24 14.19 0.74
C HIS A 7 -6.00 14.44 -0.56
N VAL A 8 -5.38 15.14 -1.50
CA VAL A 8 -5.96 15.30 -2.84
C VAL A 8 -5.82 14.00 -3.62
N LEU A 9 -6.95 13.51 -4.15
CA LEU A 9 -7.05 12.22 -4.82
C LEU A 9 -7.56 12.38 -6.26
N PRO A 10 -7.04 11.60 -7.22
CA PRO A 10 -7.49 11.65 -8.60
C PRO A 10 -8.83 10.95 -8.83
N MET A 11 -9.27 10.10 -7.91
CA MET A 11 -10.45 9.23 -8.05
C MET A 11 -11.77 9.86 -7.61
N LEU A 12 -11.77 11.15 -7.27
CA LEU A 12 -12.95 11.93 -6.91
C LEU A 12 -13.06 13.15 -7.82
N PRO A 13 -14.30 13.57 -8.19
CA PRO A 13 -14.51 14.86 -8.86
C PRO A 13 -13.97 16.02 -8.04
N ALA A 14 -13.43 17.05 -8.72
CA ALA A 14 -12.92 18.24 -8.06
C ALA A 14 -13.96 18.87 -7.11
N GLY A 15 -13.57 19.12 -5.87
CA GLY A 15 -14.42 19.68 -4.84
C GLY A 15 -15.25 18.69 -4.04
N VAL A 16 -15.26 17.42 -4.41
CA VAL A 16 -15.91 16.35 -3.61
C VAL A 16 -14.99 15.96 -2.45
N VAL A 17 -15.55 15.79 -1.26
CA VAL A 17 -14.85 15.29 -0.06
C VAL A 17 -15.32 13.88 0.27
N GLY A 18 -14.38 12.94 0.49
CA GLY A 18 -14.70 11.54 0.73
C GLY A 18 -14.12 11.04 2.04
N THR A 19 -14.98 10.60 2.97
CA THR A 19 -14.59 9.99 4.25
C THR A 19 -14.84 8.49 4.23
N HIS A 20 -14.16 7.75 5.11
CA HIS A 20 -14.48 6.34 5.37
C HIS A 20 -14.07 5.97 6.81
N PRO A 21 -14.96 5.43 7.65
CA PRO A 21 -14.64 5.02 9.01
C PRO A 21 -13.93 3.66 9.03
N GLY A 22 -13.05 3.45 10.00
CA GLY A 22 -12.31 2.21 10.15
C GLY A 22 -11.10 2.13 9.21
N PRO A 23 -10.72 0.94 8.73
CA PRO A 23 -9.59 0.75 7.82
C PRO A 23 -9.81 1.52 6.52
N PHE A 24 -9.10 2.62 6.32
CA PHE A 24 -9.29 3.52 5.18
C PHE A 24 -8.21 3.32 4.10
N MET A 25 -6.93 3.45 4.46
CA MET A 25 -5.84 3.20 3.53
C MET A 25 -4.99 2.03 4.02
N SER A 26 -4.54 1.18 3.08
CA SER A 26 -3.84 -0.06 3.44
C SER A 26 -2.52 0.19 4.16
N GLN A 27 -2.13 -0.69 5.05
CA GLN A 27 -0.73 -0.83 5.42
C GLN A 27 0.03 -1.54 4.32
N SER A 28 1.32 -1.24 4.20
CA SER A 28 2.18 -1.86 3.21
C SER A 28 3.58 -2.12 3.74
N PHE A 29 4.27 -3.03 3.09
CA PHE A 29 5.72 -3.13 3.13
C PHE A 29 6.22 -3.65 1.79
N SER A 30 7.43 -3.23 1.42
CA SER A 30 8.19 -3.80 0.32
C SER A 30 9.25 -4.77 0.85
N ALA A 31 9.67 -5.71 0.01
CA ALA A 31 10.78 -6.61 0.30
C ALA A 31 11.71 -6.70 -0.90
N GLN A 32 13.01 -6.55 -0.65
CA GLN A 32 14.08 -6.91 -1.57
C GLN A 32 14.63 -8.26 -1.16
N ILE A 33 14.63 -9.20 -2.10
CA ILE A 33 15.03 -10.59 -1.86
C ILE A 33 16.18 -10.91 -2.79
N THR A 34 17.34 -11.28 -2.24
CA THR A 34 18.46 -11.79 -3.01
C THR A 34 18.62 -13.29 -2.74
N VAL A 35 18.56 -14.08 -3.81
CA VAL A 35 18.81 -15.52 -3.75
C VAL A 35 20.12 -15.85 -4.48
N TRP A 36 20.81 -16.86 -3.95
CA TRP A 36 22.12 -17.23 -4.39
C TRP A 36 22.10 -18.53 -5.16
N GLY A 37 22.72 -18.50 -6.33
CA GLY A 37 23.01 -19.66 -7.14
C GLY A 37 24.49 -19.99 -7.15
N LYS A 38 24.84 -20.89 -8.04
CA LYS A 38 26.22 -21.21 -8.37
C LYS A 38 26.40 -21.13 -9.87
N GLY A 39 27.13 -20.05 -10.30
CA GLY A 39 27.35 -19.77 -11.71
C GLY A 39 28.13 -20.87 -12.43
N THR A 40 27.77 -21.12 -13.69
CA THR A 40 28.45 -22.04 -14.55
C THR A 40 28.15 -21.74 -16.03
N HIS A 41 28.89 -22.40 -16.93
CA HIS A 41 28.57 -22.36 -18.35
C HIS A 41 27.21 -23.06 -18.60
N GLY A 42 26.34 -22.48 -19.41
CA GLY A 42 24.97 -22.99 -19.66
C GLY A 42 24.90 -24.42 -20.22
N SER A 43 26.00 -24.92 -20.80
CA SER A 43 26.08 -26.33 -21.25
C SER A 43 26.46 -27.34 -20.16
N MET A 44 26.73 -26.87 -18.92
CA MET A 44 27.11 -27.70 -17.77
C MET A 44 26.20 -27.40 -16.58
N PRO A 45 24.87 -27.50 -16.71
CA PRO A 45 23.93 -27.11 -15.65
C PRO A 45 24.04 -27.97 -14.39
N ASP A 46 24.54 -29.20 -14.53
CA ASP A 46 24.79 -30.16 -13.43
C ASP A 46 25.87 -29.68 -12.43
N LYS A 47 26.66 -28.67 -12.80
CA LYS A 47 27.74 -28.12 -11.97
C LYS A 47 27.35 -26.82 -11.26
N GLY A 48 26.18 -26.29 -11.55
CA GLY A 48 25.65 -25.02 -11.05
C GLY A 48 24.41 -25.22 -10.18
N VAL A 49 23.95 -24.09 -9.62
CA VAL A 49 22.59 -23.92 -9.07
C VAL A 49 22.02 -22.69 -9.77
N ASP A 50 20.92 -22.86 -10.49
CA ASP A 50 20.34 -21.80 -11.31
C ASP A 50 19.45 -20.86 -10.48
N PRO A 51 19.89 -19.62 -10.19
CA PRO A 51 19.09 -18.69 -9.41
C PRO A 51 17.92 -18.09 -10.19
N ILE A 52 17.93 -18.14 -11.53
CA ILE A 52 16.80 -17.71 -12.36
C ILE A 52 15.63 -18.70 -12.18
N LEU A 53 15.91 -20.00 -12.24
CA LEU A 53 14.90 -21.02 -12.01
C LEU A 53 14.39 -20.96 -10.57
N LEU A 54 15.29 -20.81 -9.59
CA LEU A 54 14.94 -20.64 -8.17
C LEU A 54 14.01 -19.44 -7.97
N ALA A 55 14.38 -18.26 -8.47
CA ALA A 55 13.58 -17.06 -8.36
C ALA A 55 12.21 -17.21 -9.05
N SER A 56 12.14 -17.90 -10.20
CA SER A 56 10.88 -18.17 -10.89
C SER A 56 9.94 -19.06 -10.06
N ASN A 57 10.47 -20.06 -9.35
CA ASN A 57 9.70 -20.89 -8.43
C ASN A 57 9.20 -20.09 -7.24
N ILE A 58 10.03 -19.20 -6.68
CA ILE A 58 9.63 -18.29 -5.60
C ILE A 58 8.49 -17.39 -6.08
N VAL A 59 8.58 -16.75 -7.25
CA VAL A 59 7.51 -15.93 -7.82
C VAL A 59 6.21 -16.72 -7.92
N THR A 60 6.27 -17.90 -8.51
CA THR A 60 5.09 -18.76 -8.68
C THR A 60 4.45 -19.12 -7.33
N ARG A 61 5.28 -19.45 -6.34
CA ARG A 61 4.81 -19.80 -5.00
C ARG A 61 4.26 -18.60 -4.23
N LEU A 62 4.90 -17.44 -4.30
CA LEU A 62 4.44 -16.22 -3.63
C LEU A 62 3.03 -15.83 -4.09
N HIS A 63 2.74 -15.93 -5.38
CA HIS A 63 1.40 -15.63 -5.90
C HIS A 63 0.30 -16.60 -5.39
N THR A 64 0.66 -17.74 -4.80
CA THR A 64 -0.33 -18.61 -4.17
C THR A 64 -0.73 -18.16 -2.75
N VAL A 65 0.05 -17.31 -2.10
CA VAL A 65 -0.20 -16.88 -0.71
C VAL A 65 -1.57 -16.21 -0.59
N VAL A 66 -1.84 -15.20 -1.42
CA VAL A 66 -3.12 -14.48 -1.38
C VAL A 66 -4.29 -15.44 -1.66
N SER A 67 -4.15 -16.34 -2.63
CA SER A 67 -5.25 -17.19 -3.06
C SER A 67 -5.44 -18.46 -2.19
N ARG A 68 -4.48 -18.85 -1.33
CA ARG A 68 -4.50 -20.12 -0.60
C ARG A 68 -4.23 -19.99 0.90
N GLU A 69 -3.70 -18.86 1.37
CA GLU A 69 -3.30 -18.71 2.77
C GLU A 69 -3.99 -17.53 3.46
N ILE A 70 -4.59 -16.60 2.68
CA ILE A 70 -5.39 -15.48 3.20
C ILE A 70 -6.88 -15.88 3.15
N ASP A 71 -7.63 -15.53 4.18
CA ASP A 71 -9.09 -15.77 4.20
C ASP A 71 -9.72 -14.99 3.01
N ALA A 72 -10.65 -15.65 2.32
CA ALA A 72 -11.32 -15.06 1.17
C ALA A 72 -12.16 -13.78 1.50
N LYS A 73 -12.38 -13.51 2.79
CA LYS A 73 -13.03 -12.28 3.27
C LYS A 73 -12.04 -11.12 3.45
N ASP A 74 -10.75 -11.42 3.52
CA ASP A 74 -9.71 -10.43 3.76
C ASP A 74 -9.15 -9.93 2.43
N THR A 75 -8.86 -8.64 2.38
CA THR A 75 -8.17 -8.04 1.24
C THR A 75 -6.67 -8.07 1.47
N ALA A 76 -5.94 -8.68 0.54
CA ALA A 76 -4.50 -8.70 0.51
C ALA A 76 -3.98 -8.56 -0.92
N VAL A 77 -2.87 -7.86 -1.09
CA VAL A 77 -2.14 -7.77 -2.36
C VAL A 77 -0.70 -8.23 -2.11
N LEU A 78 -0.18 -9.04 -3.02
CA LEU A 78 1.24 -9.37 -3.11
C LEU A 78 1.63 -9.29 -4.58
N THR A 79 2.55 -8.39 -4.90
CA THR A 79 3.04 -8.16 -6.25
C THR A 79 4.54 -8.37 -6.28
N VAL A 80 5.04 -9.18 -7.22
CA VAL A 80 6.45 -9.20 -7.57
C VAL A 80 6.64 -8.22 -8.72
N GLY A 81 7.15 -7.03 -8.40
CA GLY A 81 7.27 -5.91 -9.33
C GLY A 81 8.51 -5.96 -10.21
N ALA A 82 9.57 -6.67 -9.77
CA ALA A 82 10.79 -6.85 -10.54
C ALA A 82 11.49 -8.17 -10.22
N ILE A 83 12.20 -8.67 -11.23
CA ILE A 83 13.15 -9.79 -11.13
C ILE A 83 14.38 -9.45 -11.97
N HIS A 84 15.55 -9.51 -11.38
CA HIS A 84 16.81 -9.18 -12.03
C HIS A 84 17.81 -10.32 -11.89
N SER A 85 18.32 -10.84 -12.99
CA SER A 85 19.37 -11.86 -12.98
C SER A 85 20.00 -12.02 -14.37
N GLY A 86 21.26 -12.43 -14.38
CA GLY A 86 22.00 -12.81 -15.58
C GLY A 86 22.26 -11.67 -16.56
N VAL A 87 23.19 -11.92 -17.50
CA VAL A 87 23.55 -10.95 -18.56
C VAL A 87 23.85 -11.62 -19.91
N LYS A 88 23.96 -12.95 -19.95
CA LYS A 88 24.30 -13.72 -21.16
C LYS A 88 23.50 -15.02 -21.23
N ALA A 89 23.02 -15.38 -22.42
CA ALA A 89 22.21 -16.56 -22.64
C ALA A 89 22.90 -17.91 -22.34
N ASN A 90 24.22 -17.95 -22.39
CA ASN A 90 25.00 -19.18 -22.19
C ASN A 90 25.73 -19.25 -20.83
N VAL A 91 25.27 -18.45 -19.84
CA VAL A 91 25.85 -18.40 -18.49
C VAL A 91 24.74 -18.51 -17.46
N ILE A 92 24.81 -19.50 -16.58
CA ILE A 92 24.02 -19.54 -15.36
C ILE A 92 24.64 -18.54 -14.38
N PRO A 93 23.88 -17.52 -13.90
CA PRO A 93 24.42 -16.49 -13.02
C PRO A 93 24.65 -16.97 -11.58
N GLU A 94 25.16 -16.08 -10.73
CA GLU A 94 25.41 -16.38 -9.31
C GLU A 94 24.27 -15.90 -8.40
N THR A 95 23.46 -14.96 -8.87
CA THR A 95 22.39 -14.34 -8.06
C THR A 95 21.15 -14.01 -8.87
N ALA A 96 20.00 -13.98 -8.19
CA ALA A 96 18.81 -13.30 -8.66
C ALA A 96 18.24 -12.41 -7.55
N GLU A 97 17.69 -11.27 -7.95
CA GLU A 97 17.03 -10.30 -7.07
C GLU A 97 15.56 -10.19 -7.45
N LEU A 98 14.69 -10.14 -6.44
CA LEU A 98 13.26 -9.86 -6.60
C LEU A 98 12.88 -8.65 -5.75
N LEU A 99 11.97 -7.82 -6.27
CA LEU A 99 11.32 -6.74 -5.54
C LEU A 99 9.84 -7.07 -5.39
N VAL A 100 9.37 -7.09 -4.15
CA VAL A 100 8.01 -7.47 -3.77
C VAL A 100 7.34 -6.31 -3.06
N ASP A 101 6.07 -6.03 -3.38
CA ASP A 101 5.20 -5.08 -2.66
C ASP A 101 4.00 -5.83 -2.09
N THR A 102 3.53 -5.39 -0.92
CA THR A 102 2.36 -5.98 -0.27
C THR A 102 1.41 -4.92 0.24
N ARG A 103 0.09 -5.27 0.29
CA ARG A 103 -0.97 -4.42 0.86
C ARG A 103 -1.90 -5.26 1.71
N ALA A 104 -2.33 -4.71 2.85
CA ALA A 104 -3.29 -5.36 3.75
C ALA A 104 -4.07 -4.32 4.56
N TYR A 105 -5.28 -4.69 5.03
CA TYR A 105 -6.11 -3.82 5.87
C TYR A 105 -6.17 -4.29 7.34
N THR A 106 -5.39 -5.31 7.70
CA THR A 106 -5.22 -5.75 9.08
C THR A 106 -3.77 -6.14 9.33
N ARG A 107 -3.33 -5.97 10.58
CA ARG A 107 -1.97 -6.39 10.99
C ARG A 107 -1.79 -7.89 10.82
N GLU A 108 -2.80 -8.68 11.13
CA GLU A 108 -2.78 -10.15 11.05
C GLU A 108 -2.50 -10.62 9.63
N VAL A 109 -3.14 -9.99 8.64
CA VAL A 109 -2.92 -10.31 7.21
C VAL A 109 -1.52 -9.89 6.79
N SER A 110 -1.05 -8.69 7.18
CA SER A 110 0.31 -8.23 6.88
C SER A 110 1.38 -9.14 7.49
N ASP A 111 1.24 -9.54 8.75
CA ASP A 111 2.17 -10.45 9.43
C ASP A 111 2.18 -11.83 8.76
N ARG A 112 1.02 -12.29 8.27
CA ARG A 112 0.91 -13.53 7.51
C ARG A 112 1.62 -13.45 6.16
N LEU A 113 1.47 -12.34 5.42
CA LEU A 113 2.20 -12.09 4.18
C LEU A 113 3.71 -12.10 4.41
N ARG A 114 4.19 -11.39 5.44
CA ARG A 114 5.62 -11.33 5.82
C ARG A 114 6.16 -12.72 6.15
N SER A 115 5.46 -13.46 6.99
CA SER A 115 5.86 -14.82 7.39
C SER A 115 5.86 -15.79 6.20
N ALA A 116 4.89 -15.67 5.30
CA ALA A 116 4.81 -16.49 4.10
C ALA A 116 5.97 -16.20 3.13
N ILE A 117 6.33 -14.92 2.94
CA ILE A 117 7.49 -14.53 2.11
C ILE A 117 8.76 -15.20 2.63
N ILE A 118 9.07 -15.05 3.93
CA ILE A 118 10.27 -15.63 4.54
C ILE A 118 10.27 -17.15 4.33
N ARG A 119 9.21 -17.82 4.75
CA ARG A 119 9.07 -19.29 4.67
C ARG A 119 9.22 -19.82 3.25
N ILE A 120 8.60 -19.16 2.26
CA ILE A 120 8.65 -19.60 0.86
C ILE A 120 10.05 -19.43 0.30
N VAL A 121 10.66 -18.27 0.51
CA VAL A 121 12.00 -17.96 0.01
C VAL A 121 13.03 -18.92 0.60
N GLU A 122 13.02 -19.11 1.91
CA GLU A 122 13.92 -20.07 2.59
C GLU A 122 13.68 -21.51 2.12
N GLY A 123 12.40 -21.91 2.00
CA GLY A 123 12.03 -23.26 1.56
C GLY A 123 12.44 -23.55 0.12
N GLU A 124 12.25 -22.63 -0.81
CA GLU A 124 12.67 -22.81 -2.21
C GLU A 124 14.22 -22.77 -2.35
N CYS A 125 14.91 -21.93 -1.57
CA CYS A 125 16.37 -21.95 -1.52
C CYS A 125 16.93 -23.27 -1.02
N ALA A 126 16.34 -23.82 0.02
CA ALA A 126 16.72 -25.15 0.54
C ALA A 126 16.43 -26.27 -0.48
N ALA A 127 15.26 -26.24 -1.13
CA ALA A 127 14.88 -27.21 -2.15
C ALA A 127 15.79 -27.17 -3.39
N ALA A 128 16.24 -25.98 -3.79
CA ALA A 128 17.17 -25.79 -4.92
C ALA A 128 18.63 -26.10 -4.58
N GLY A 129 18.97 -26.29 -3.31
CA GLY A 129 20.35 -26.45 -2.87
C GLY A 129 21.16 -25.17 -3.01
N SER A 130 20.55 -24.00 -2.72
CA SER A 130 21.25 -22.73 -2.71
C SER A 130 22.50 -22.79 -1.85
N PRO A 131 23.66 -22.26 -2.30
CA PRO A 131 24.92 -22.33 -1.55
C PRO A 131 24.96 -21.39 -0.34
N ARG A 132 24.01 -20.46 -0.23
CA ARG A 132 23.88 -19.47 0.85
C ARG A 132 22.43 -19.26 1.21
N GLU A 133 22.17 -18.84 2.46
CA GLU A 133 20.86 -18.35 2.88
C GLU A 133 20.45 -17.13 2.07
N PRO A 134 19.16 -16.97 1.76
CA PRO A 134 18.66 -15.78 1.08
C PRO A 134 18.82 -14.53 1.95
N GLU A 135 18.99 -13.38 1.31
CA GLU A 135 18.95 -12.09 1.99
C GLU A 135 17.56 -11.46 1.73
N ILE A 136 16.83 -11.16 2.81
CA ILE A 136 15.52 -10.54 2.74
C ILE A 136 15.54 -9.24 3.53
N THR A 137 15.39 -8.11 2.85
CA THR A 137 15.32 -6.79 3.48
C THR A 137 13.93 -6.23 3.28
N PHE A 138 13.25 -5.90 4.39
CA PHE A 138 11.97 -5.20 4.37
C PHE A 138 12.19 -3.70 4.45
N TYR A 139 11.43 -2.94 3.65
CA TYR A 139 11.54 -1.48 3.56
C TYR A 139 10.21 -0.87 3.11
N ASP A 140 10.11 0.46 3.07
CA ASP A 140 8.89 1.21 2.73
C ASP A 140 7.66 0.69 3.51
N GLU A 141 7.85 0.61 4.84
CA GLU A 141 6.82 0.13 5.75
C GLU A 141 5.90 1.30 6.13
N TYR A 142 4.65 1.25 5.66
CA TYR A 142 3.62 2.23 5.99
C TYR A 142 2.54 1.58 6.86
N PRO A 143 2.10 2.26 7.93
CA PRO A 143 1.06 1.75 8.82
C PRO A 143 -0.31 1.73 8.15
N LEU A 144 -1.25 1.01 8.75
CA LEU A 144 -2.66 1.09 8.40
C LEU A 144 -3.19 2.48 8.77
N THR A 145 -3.80 3.21 7.84
CA THR A 145 -4.61 4.37 8.18
C THR A 145 -5.99 3.89 8.62
N HIS A 146 -6.19 3.84 9.94
CA HIS A 146 -7.44 3.39 10.56
C HIS A 146 -8.18 4.59 11.16
N ASN A 147 -9.09 5.16 10.39
CA ASN A 147 -9.90 6.28 10.84
C ASN A 147 -10.77 5.90 12.05
N ASP A 148 -10.70 6.68 13.13
CA ASP A 148 -11.56 6.47 14.28
C ASP A 148 -13.04 6.63 13.87
N PRO A 149 -13.91 5.62 14.12
CA PRO A 149 -15.29 5.69 13.66
C PRO A 149 -16.10 6.85 14.24
N ALA A 150 -15.85 7.22 15.50
CA ALA A 150 -16.59 8.31 16.14
C ALA A 150 -16.14 9.68 15.59
N VAL A 151 -14.83 9.88 15.43
CA VAL A 151 -14.26 11.08 14.82
C VAL A 151 -14.72 11.22 13.39
N THR A 152 -14.65 10.13 12.60
CA THR A 152 -15.07 10.14 11.20
C THR A 152 -16.56 10.43 11.04
N THR A 153 -17.41 9.82 11.88
CA THR A 153 -18.86 10.08 11.85
C THR A 153 -19.15 11.56 12.15
N ARG A 154 -18.44 12.16 13.12
CA ARG A 154 -18.63 13.58 13.45
C ARG A 154 -18.19 14.50 12.32
N VAL A 155 -17.03 14.26 11.70
CA VAL A 155 -16.57 15.02 10.52
C VAL A 155 -17.53 14.83 9.35
N ARG A 156 -17.95 13.58 9.09
CA ARG A 156 -18.88 13.28 8.03
C ARG A 156 -20.21 14.02 8.21
N GLY A 157 -20.76 14.04 9.40
CA GLY A 157 -21.99 14.80 9.68
C GLY A 157 -21.86 16.30 9.41
N ALA A 158 -20.70 16.89 9.75
CA ALA A 158 -20.40 18.27 9.42
C ALA A 158 -20.27 18.50 7.90
N PHE A 159 -19.63 17.56 7.18
CA PHE A 159 -19.52 17.62 5.73
C PHE A 159 -20.88 17.46 5.04
N ASP A 160 -21.71 16.51 5.46
CA ASP A 160 -23.06 16.32 4.93
C ASP A 160 -23.91 17.58 5.08
N ALA A 161 -23.84 18.23 6.25
CA ALA A 161 -24.59 19.46 6.52
C ALA A 161 -24.09 20.66 5.68
N HIS A 162 -22.81 20.72 5.34
CA HIS A 162 -22.20 21.85 4.66
C HIS A 162 -22.08 21.67 3.14
N PHE A 163 -21.68 20.47 2.68
CA PHE A 163 -21.41 20.16 1.28
C PHE A 163 -22.53 19.37 0.60
N GLY A 164 -23.48 18.80 1.37
CA GLY A 164 -24.56 18.00 0.81
C GLY A 164 -24.07 16.80 -0.01
N ASP A 165 -24.50 16.69 -1.24
CA ASP A 165 -24.16 15.58 -2.15
C ASP A 165 -22.68 15.51 -2.54
N GLU A 166 -21.89 16.56 -2.26
CA GLU A 166 -20.45 16.58 -2.48
C GLU A 166 -19.65 15.95 -1.31
N ALA A 167 -20.34 15.49 -0.25
CA ALA A 167 -19.75 14.68 0.82
C ALA A 167 -20.12 13.20 0.60
N VAL A 168 -19.14 12.34 0.37
CA VAL A 168 -19.37 10.93 -0.01
C VAL A 168 -18.66 9.95 0.92
N ASP A 169 -19.10 8.69 0.94
CA ASP A 169 -18.29 7.58 1.45
C ASP A 169 -17.34 7.13 0.33
N LEU A 170 -16.04 7.27 0.57
CA LEU A 170 -15.00 6.92 -0.41
C LEU A 170 -14.70 5.42 -0.42
N GLY A 171 -15.08 4.70 0.64
CA GLY A 171 -14.68 3.31 0.82
C GLY A 171 -13.19 3.16 1.15
N GLN A 172 -12.69 1.95 1.08
CA GLN A 172 -11.28 1.62 1.31
C GLN A 172 -10.44 1.92 0.05
N ILE A 173 -9.22 2.43 0.25
CA ILE A 173 -8.24 2.70 -0.81
C ILE A 173 -6.99 1.85 -0.58
N THR A 174 -6.49 1.21 -1.64
CA THR A 174 -5.29 0.35 -1.58
C THR A 174 -3.96 1.11 -1.52
N ALA A 175 -3.98 2.44 -1.61
CA ALA A 175 -2.81 3.28 -1.33
C ALA A 175 -2.43 3.21 0.16
N SER A 176 -1.19 3.57 0.46
CA SER A 176 -0.65 3.62 1.83
C SER A 176 -0.09 5.00 2.11
N GLU A 177 -0.12 5.39 3.39
CA GLU A 177 0.25 6.72 3.88
C GLU A 177 1.01 6.64 5.20
N ASP A 178 1.83 7.65 5.48
CA ASP A 178 2.50 7.83 6.76
C ASP A 178 1.73 8.72 7.75
N PHE A 179 0.60 9.28 7.33
CA PHE A 179 -0.22 10.19 8.13
C PHE A 179 -0.53 9.68 9.54
N SER A 180 -0.84 8.38 9.67
CA SER A 180 -1.24 7.80 10.95
C SER A 180 -0.09 7.65 11.95
N ILE A 181 1.17 7.73 11.52
CA ILE A 181 2.35 7.61 12.41
C ILE A 181 2.30 8.62 13.56
N ILE A 182 1.94 9.87 13.27
CA ILE A 182 1.91 10.93 14.30
C ILE A 182 0.78 10.72 15.31
N PRO A 183 -0.49 10.61 14.89
CA PRO A 183 -1.59 10.41 15.86
C PRO A 183 -1.48 9.09 16.61
N ASP A 184 -1.01 8.01 15.98
CA ASP A 184 -0.78 6.73 16.65
C ASP A 184 0.29 6.84 17.74
N ALA A 185 1.41 7.52 17.46
CA ALA A 185 2.46 7.77 18.43
C ALA A 185 2.00 8.64 19.61
N LEU A 186 1.05 9.54 19.38
CA LEU A 186 0.46 10.41 20.41
C LEU A 186 -0.72 9.77 21.13
N GLY A 187 -1.23 8.63 20.66
CA GLY A 187 -2.45 7.99 21.17
C GLY A 187 -3.69 8.86 20.99
N VAL A 188 -3.78 9.62 19.90
CA VAL A 188 -4.86 10.56 19.60
C VAL A 188 -5.73 9.98 18.49
N PRO A 189 -7.08 9.93 18.66
CA PRO A 189 -7.97 9.49 17.61
C PRO A 189 -7.92 10.46 16.42
N TYR A 190 -8.08 9.93 15.21
CA TYR A 190 -7.95 10.72 14.00
C TYR A 190 -8.95 10.33 12.91
N THR A 191 -9.11 11.23 11.94
CA THR A 191 -9.69 10.91 10.63
C THR A 191 -8.90 11.58 9.52
N TYR A 192 -8.71 10.83 8.47
CA TYR A 192 -8.07 11.22 7.22
C TYR A 192 -9.07 11.06 6.08
N TRP A 193 -9.25 12.08 5.26
CA TRP A 193 -10.24 12.03 4.19
C TRP A 193 -9.64 12.42 2.84
N GLY A 194 -10.32 11.99 1.76
CA GLY A 194 -9.98 12.33 0.40
C GLY A 194 -10.63 13.62 -0.07
N LEU A 195 -9.92 14.36 -0.92
CA LEU A 195 -10.39 15.54 -1.62
C LEU A 195 -10.22 15.35 -3.12
N GLY A 196 -11.27 15.49 -3.90
CA GLY A 196 -11.22 15.42 -5.35
C GLY A 196 -10.46 16.63 -5.94
N GLY A 197 -9.53 16.36 -6.86
CA GLY A 197 -8.65 17.36 -7.43
C GLY A 197 -8.83 17.63 -8.92
N PHE A 198 -9.70 16.89 -9.62
CA PHE A 198 -9.81 16.98 -11.08
C PHE A 198 -11.25 17.04 -11.54
N ALA A 199 -11.57 18.00 -12.41
CA ALA A 199 -12.89 18.09 -13.06
C ALA A 199 -13.11 16.88 -13.98
N ASP A 200 -12.09 16.52 -14.75
CA ASP A 200 -12.06 15.28 -15.54
C ASP A 200 -11.37 14.17 -14.75
N TRP A 201 -11.99 13.78 -13.64
CA TRP A 201 -11.44 12.79 -12.70
C TRP A 201 -11.34 11.38 -13.30
N GLU A 202 -12.19 11.02 -14.26
CA GLU A 202 -12.16 9.71 -14.92
C GLU A 202 -10.88 9.50 -15.74
N ASN A 203 -10.30 10.59 -16.27
CA ASN A 203 -9.04 10.59 -17.03
C ASN A 203 -7.88 11.22 -16.24
N ALA A 204 -8.04 11.47 -14.95
CA ALA A 204 -7.01 12.11 -14.14
C ALA A 204 -5.74 11.25 -14.06
N PRO A 205 -4.54 11.87 -14.12
CA PRO A 205 -3.30 11.16 -13.87
C PRO A 205 -3.24 10.71 -12.42
N GLY A 206 -2.68 9.51 -12.17
CA GLY A 206 -2.48 9.02 -10.80
C GLY A 206 -1.47 9.89 -10.02
N ASN A 207 -1.57 9.82 -8.69
CA ASN A 207 -0.55 10.36 -7.79
C ASN A 207 0.85 9.87 -8.21
N HIS A 208 1.89 10.65 -7.96
CA HIS A 208 3.28 10.41 -8.36
C HIS A 208 3.55 10.46 -9.88
N SER A 209 2.53 10.74 -10.71
CA SER A 209 2.75 11.04 -12.13
C SER A 209 3.37 12.43 -12.28
N PRO A 210 4.33 12.64 -13.20
CA PRO A 210 4.82 13.97 -13.54
C PRO A 210 3.74 14.89 -14.13
N SER A 211 2.60 14.33 -14.54
CA SER A 211 1.44 15.05 -15.05
C SER A 211 0.38 15.30 -13.97
N PHE A 212 0.60 14.92 -12.71
CA PHE A 212 -0.34 15.15 -11.63
C PHE A 212 -0.40 16.64 -11.29
N ALA A 213 -1.43 17.31 -11.81
CA ALA A 213 -1.66 18.74 -11.63
C ALA A 213 -3.16 18.96 -11.37
N PRO A 214 -3.62 18.90 -10.12
CA PRO A 214 -5.01 19.15 -9.77
C PRO A 214 -5.48 20.52 -10.23
N ASP A 215 -6.76 20.62 -10.59
CA ASP A 215 -7.39 21.89 -10.93
C ASP A 215 -7.30 22.84 -9.73
N LEU A 216 -6.80 24.05 -9.95
CA LEU A 216 -6.61 25.03 -8.89
C LEU A 216 -7.93 25.32 -8.16
N GLN A 217 -9.00 25.48 -8.94
CA GLN A 217 -10.35 25.68 -8.43
C GLN A 217 -11.29 24.60 -8.98
N PRO A 218 -12.17 24.04 -8.15
CA PRO A 218 -12.48 24.39 -6.74
C PRO A 218 -11.56 23.72 -5.69
N THR A 219 -10.53 22.97 -6.09
CA THR A 219 -9.75 22.13 -5.19
C THR A 219 -9.16 22.90 -4.01
N LEU A 220 -8.52 24.05 -4.28
CA LEU A 220 -7.85 24.83 -3.23
C LEU A 220 -8.83 25.41 -2.21
N ASP A 221 -9.93 26.00 -2.70
CA ASP A 221 -10.95 26.60 -1.84
C ASP A 221 -11.64 25.52 -1.02
N ARG A 222 -11.99 24.38 -1.66
CA ARG A 222 -12.61 23.25 -0.97
C ARG A 222 -11.68 22.62 0.06
N ALA A 223 -10.39 22.52 -0.21
CA ALA A 223 -9.40 22.03 0.75
C ALA A 223 -9.41 22.86 2.04
N ALA A 224 -9.35 24.19 1.91
CA ALA A 224 -9.38 25.09 3.05
C ALA A 224 -10.72 25.02 3.79
N GLU A 225 -11.81 25.02 3.06
CA GLU A 225 -13.17 24.96 3.60
C GLU A 225 -13.42 23.66 4.37
N ALA A 226 -13.03 22.49 3.80
CA ALA A 226 -13.17 21.20 4.45
C ALA A 226 -12.40 21.13 5.77
N MET A 227 -11.18 21.66 5.83
CA MET A 227 -10.41 21.75 7.09
C MET A 227 -11.12 22.61 8.14
N ILE A 228 -11.68 23.76 7.74
CA ILE A 228 -12.40 24.65 8.65
C ILE A 228 -13.67 23.96 9.16
N VAL A 229 -14.45 23.35 8.28
CA VAL A 229 -15.69 22.63 8.62
C VAL A 229 -15.39 21.46 9.57
N ALA A 230 -14.37 20.66 9.27
CA ALA A 230 -13.95 19.56 10.12
C ALA A 230 -13.52 20.05 11.52
N ALA A 231 -12.71 21.11 11.60
CA ALA A 231 -12.27 21.69 12.88
C ALA A 231 -13.43 22.31 13.68
N ALA A 232 -14.35 22.99 13.01
CA ALA A 232 -15.52 23.61 13.63
C ALA A 232 -16.42 22.59 14.35
N ALA A 233 -16.43 21.33 13.90
CA ALA A 233 -17.14 20.26 14.58
C ALA A 233 -16.69 20.05 16.04
N TRP A 234 -15.50 20.52 16.45
CA TRP A 234 -15.00 20.46 17.83
C TRP A 234 -14.91 21.84 18.51
N LEU A 235 -14.76 22.89 17.74
CA LEU A 235 -14.47 24.23 18.30
C LEU A 235 -15.71 25.08 18.51
N VAL A 236 -16.85 24.72 17.89
CA VAL A 236 -18.10 25.46 17.98
C VAL A 236 -19.10 24.69 18.84
N ASP A 237 -19.48 25.24 19.99
CA ASP A 237 -20.51 24.68 20.86
C ASP A 237 -21.84 24.60 20.12
N GLY A 238 -22.42 23.38 20.04
CA GLY A 238 -23.71 23.14 19.40
C GLY A 238 -23.64 22.64 17.94
N ALA A 239 -22.48 22.33 17.42
CA ALA A 239 -22.27 21.70 16.11
C ALA A 239 -22.33 20.15 16.16
N ALA A 240 -23.28 19.59 16.93
CA ALA A 240 -23.52 18.16 17.04
C ALA A 240 -24.95 17.82 16.60
#